data_16bb855f507e557c7345347320f9d4f0
#
_entry.id   16bb855f507e557c7345347320f9d4f0
#
_cell.length_a   1.000
_cell.length_b   1.000
_cell.length_c   1.000
_cell.angle_alpha   90.00
_cell.angle_beta   90.00
_cell.angle_gamma   90.00
#
_symmetry.space_group_name_H-M   'P 1'
#
loop_
_entity.id
_entity.type
_entity.pdbx_description
1 polymer ?
#
loop_
_entity_poly.entity_id
_entity_poly.type
_entity_poly.pdbx_seq_one_letter_code
_entity_poly.pdbx_strand_id
1 'polypeptide(L)'
;EGDEAGEDLKRLRASVDQAMRMGDGVMAICAHSAQAMRREGDEARGEGIRYFSRHLMCPTTGMSYAEPAPHTFSFNSPQGWCPTCRGLGKIKGERLEAKGEEELDNIIKDDENWYTRMLEYVQQPEDEKEEKEETWCECPSCQGQRLSREALSFRIADKNIAELSAMDITDLRAWLMNIPAKLSNKQRAIAEPIIKEIISRLGFMLSVGLSYLSLSRSSDSLSGGENQRIRLATQVGSKLVNVLYILDEP
;
A
#
# COMPACT_ATOMS: atom_id res chain seq x y z
N GLU A 1 15.12 -17.94 -47.88
CA GLU A 1 15.25 -16.88 -46.85
C GLU A 1 14.04 -16.78 -45.90
N GLY A 2 12.85 -17.30 -46.23
CA GLY A 2 11.68 -17.26 -45.35
C GLY A 2 11.56 -18.40 -44.30
N ASP A 3 12.23 -19.53 -44.55
CA ASP A 3 12.10 -20.75 -43.71
C ASP A 3 13.12 -20.74 -42.53
N GLU A 4 14.30 -20.18 -42.73
CA GLU A 4 15.32 -20.04 -41.69
C GLU A 4 14.90 -19.10 -40.55
N ALA A 5 14.25 -17.97 -40.84
CA ALA A 5 13.72 -17.06 -39.85
C ALA A 5 12.63 -17.70 -38.98
N GLY A 6 11.84 -18.61 -39.56
CA GLY A 6 10.82 -19.37 -38.86
C GLY A 6 11.39 -20.41 -37.90
N GLU A 7 12.46 -21.08 -38.26
CA GLU A 7 13.17 -22.03 -37.38
C GLU A 7 13.93 -21.35 -36.26
N ASP A 8 14.60 -20.24 -36.50
CA ASP A 8 15.25 -19.47 -35.45
C ASP A 8 14.29 -18.91 -34.43
N LEU A 9 13.09 -18.49 -34.85
CA LEU A 9 12.03 -18.04 -33.96
C LEU A 9 11.47 -19.18 -33.08
N LYS A 10 11.37 -20.39 -33.63
CA LYS A 10 10.97 -21.60 -32.86
C LYS A 10 12.03 -21.98 -31.83
N ARG A 11 13.30 -21.94 -32.21
CA ARG A 11 14.44 -22.22 -31.30
C ARG A 11 14.51 -21.18 -30.18
N LEU A 12 14.35 -19.90 -30.49
CA LEU A 12 14.32 -18.82 -29.51
C LEU A 12 13.17 -19.01 -28.50
N ARG A 13 11.96 -19.31 -28.98
CA ARG A 13 10.81 -19.59 -28.09
C ARG A 13 11.08 -20.78 -27.19
N ALA A 14 11.62 -21.87 -27.70
CA ALA A 14 11.97 -23.04 -26.89
C ALA A 14 12.99 -22.71 -25.79
N SER A 15 14.01 -21.92 -26.13
CA SER A 15 15.04 -21.48 -25.18
C SER A 15 14.46 -20.55 -24.09
N VAL A 16 13.59 -19.61 -24.46
CA VAL A 16 12.89 -18.73 -23.52
C VAL A 16 11.98 -19.54 -22.59
N ASP A 17 11.21 -20.48 -23.13
CA ASP A 17 10.34 -21.34 -22.32
C ASP A 17 11.12 -22.25 -21.37
N GLN A 18 12.28 -22.74 -21.79
CA GLN A 18 13.16 -23.52 -20.94
C GLN A 18 13.76 -22.66 -19.82
N ALA A 19 14.28 -21.48 -20.15
CA ALA A 19 14.83 -20.55 -19.14
C ALA A 19 13.77 -20.13 -18.12
N MET A 20 12.57 -19.81 -18.57
CA MET A 20 11.43 -19.49 -17.69
C MET A 20 11.01 -20.64 -16.79
N ARG A 21 11.07 -21.89 -17.25
CA ARG A 21 10.79 -23.08 -16.41
C ARG A 21 11.88 -23.29 -15.36
N MET A 22 13.15 -23.15 -15.74
CA MET A 22 14.28 -23.32 -14.82
C MET A 22 14.36 -22.21 -13.75
N GLY A 23 13.97 -21.00 -14.13
CA GLY A 23 13.99 -19.82 -13.26
C GLY A 23 12.66 -19.56 -12.55
N ASP A 24 11.76 -20.55 -12.44
CA ASP A 24 10.45 -20.40 -11.81
C ASP A 24 9.67 -19.15 -12.28
N GLY A 25 9.64 -18.95 -13.60
CA GLY A 25 8.95 -17.83 -14.22
C GLY A 25 9.76 -16.53 -14.30
N VAL A 26 11.03 -16.54 -13.93
CA VAL A 26 11.95 -15.41 -14.04
C VAL A 26 13.13 -15.78 -14.93
N MET A 27 13.52 -14.88 -15.83
CA MET A 27 14.74 -15.00 -16.61
C MET A 27 15.44 -13.65 -16.78
N ALA A 28 16.75 -13.69 -17.00
CA ALA A 28 17.54 -12.51 -17.33
C ALA A 28 18.20 -12.70 -18.71
N ILE A 29 18.20 -11.66 -19.52
CA ILE A 29 18.95 -11.61 -20.76
C ILE A 29 20.14 -10.68 -20.56
N CYS A 30 21.34 -11.22 -20.69
CA CYS A 30 22.57 -10.47 -20.67
C CYS A 30 23.02 -10.22 -22.12
N ALA A 31 23.13 -8.96 -22.52
CA ALA A 31 23.74 -8.61 -23.80
C ALA A 31 25.26 -8.79 -23.69
N HIS A 32 25.80 -9.90 -24.18
CA HIS A 32 27.25 -10.09 -24.32
C HIS A 32 27.71 -9.35 -25.56
N SER A 33 28.32 -8.17 -25.38
CA SER A 33 29.16 -7.63 -26.46
C SER A 33 30.51 -8.37 -26.41
N ALA A 34 30.96 -8.86 -27.55
CA ALA A 34 32.25 -9.58 -27.68
C ALA A 34 33.49 -8.77 -27.20
N GLN A 35 33.34 -7.52 -26.83
CA GLN A 35 34.35 -6.61 -26.28
C GLN A 35 34.42 -6.56 -24.76
N ALA A 36 33.45 -7.10 -24.05
CA ALA A 36 33.39 -7.07 -22.57
C ALA A 36 34.29 -8.15 -21.91
N MET A 37 34.82 -9.12 -22.67
CA MET A 37 35.63 -10.22 -22.14
C MET A 37 37.07 -9.84 -21.72
N ARG A 38 37.47 -8.59 -21.73
CA ARG A 38 38.87 -8.17 -21.47
C ARG A 38 39.08 -7.25 -20.27
N ARG A 39 38.13 -7.15 -19.36
CA ARG A 39 38.32 -6.42 -18.10
C ARG A 39 37.97 -7.32 -16.89
N GLU A 40 38.95 -8.12 -16.48
CA GLU A 40 39.00 -8.64 -15.12
C GLU A 40 39.33 -7.45 -14.20
N GLY A 41 38.43 -7.15 -13.25
CA GLY A 41 38.82 -6.33 -12.12
C GLY A 41 37.93 -5.13 -11.75
N ASP A 42 36.79 -4.88 -12.38
CA ASP A 42 35.87 -3.82 -11.90
C ASP A 42 34.43 -4.30 -11.79
N GLU A 43 33.82 -3.94 -10.67
CA GLU A 43 32.42 -4.23 -10.31
C GLU A 43 31.47 -3.82 -11.45
N ALA A 44 31.10 -4.77 -12.30
CA ALA A 44 30.12 -4.59 -13.37
C ALA A 44 28.73 -4.43 -12.76
N ARG A 45 28.41 -3.23 -12.28
CA ARG A 45 27.03 -2.80 -12.03
C ARG A 45 26.30 -2.67 -13.37
N GLY A 46 25.61 -3.74 -13.77
CA GLY A 46 24.25 -3.61 -14.35
C GLY A 46 24.05 -3.06 -15.74
N GLU A 47 25.06 -2.72 -16.53
CA GLU A 47 24.82 -2.29 -17.91
C GLU A 47 24.66 -3.50 -18.85
N GLY A 48 23.41 -3.80 -19.20
CA GLY A 48 23.06 -4.80 -20.22
C GLY A 48 22.23 -5.99 -19.76
N ILE A 49 21.87 -6.09 -18.49
CA ILE A 49 20.99 -7.15 -18.00
C ILE A 49 19.54 -6.67 -18.04
N ARG A 50 18.68 -7.42 -18.76
CA ARG A 50 17.23 -7.20 -18.75
C ARG A 50 16.54 -8.40 -18.11
N TYR A 51 15.72 -8.12 -17.08
CA TYR A 51 14.92 -9.12 -16.41
C TYR A 51 13.55 -9.23 -17.06
N PHE A 52 13.07 -10.46 -17.18
CA PHE A 52 11.73 -10.80 -17.65
C PHE A 52 11.09 -11.75 -16.64
N SER A 53 9.86 -11.51 -16.29
CA SER A 53 9.14 -12.36 -15.34
C SER A 53 7.69 -12.57 -15.79
N ARG A 54 7.15 -13.74 -15.46
CA ARG A 54 5.71 -14.01 -15.53
C ARG A 54 4.98 -13.48 -14.29
N HIS A 55 5.73 -13.14 -13.23
CA HIS A 55 5.24 -12.54 -12.00
C HIS A 55 5.41 -11.02 -12.05
N LEU A 56 4.80 -10.32 -11.12
CA LEU A 56 4.98 -8.88 -10.96
C LEU A 56 6.41 -8.57 -10.54
N MET A 57 7.22 -8.07 -11.45
CA MET A 57 8.61 -7.73 -11.21
C MET A 57 8.98 -6.43 -11.92
N CYS A 58 9.75 -5.60 -11.26
CA CYS A 58 10.34 -4.42 -11.89
C CYS A 58 11.50 -4.83 -12.81
N PRO A 59 11.42 -4.59 -14.14
CA PRO A 59 12.46 -5.02 -15.07
C PRO A 59 13.79 -4.27 -14.87
N THR A 60 13.77 -3.10 -14.22
CA THR A 60 14.95 -2.27 -13.98
C THR A 60 15.71 -2.68 -12.72
N THR A 61 14.97 -3.01 -11.64
CA THR A 61 15.58 -3.29 -10.33
C THR A 61 15.64 -4.79 -9.99
N GLY A 62 14.91 -5.64 -10.75
CA GLY A 62 14.78 -7.07 -10.47
C GLY A 62 13.90 -7.40 -9.25
N MET A 63 13.33 -6.39 -8.57
CA MET A 63 12.46 -6.61 -7.41
C MET A 63 11.15 -7.26 -7.83
N SER A 64 10.81 -8.37 -7.18
CA SER A 64 9.53 -9.07 -7.37
C SER A 64 8.51 -8.58 -6.37
N TYR A 65 7.26 -8.46 -6.83
CA TYR A 65 6.11 -8.09 -6.01
C TYR A 65 5.16 -9.27 -5.92
N ALA A 66 4.57 -9.49 -4.75
CA ALA A 66 3.51 -10.46 -4.60
C ALA A 66 2.27 -10.05 -5.40
N GLU A 67 1.43 -11.01 -5.78
CA GLU A 67 0.15 -10.70 -6.41
C GLU A 67 -0.70 -9.85 -5.46
N PRO A 68 -1.25 -8.71 -5.95
CA PRO A 68 -2.02 -7.80 -5.09
C PRO A 68 -3.31 -8.49 -4.65
N ALA A 69 -3.51 -8.53 -3.34
CA ALA A 69 -4.72 -9.01 -2.70
C ALA A 69 -5.34 -7.87 -1.87
N PRO A 70 -6.62 -7.94 -1.49
CA PRO A 70 -7.25 -6.86 -0.72
C PRO A 70 -6.50 -6.47 0.56
N HIS A 71 -5.88 -7.43 1.24
CA HIS A 71 -5.09 -7.20 2.44
C HIS A 71 -3.78 -6.45 2.19
N THR A 72 -3.23 -6.48 0.96
CA THR A 72 -2.04 -5.70 0.57
C THR A 72 -2.30 -4.19 0.67
N PHE A 73 -3.53 -3.75 0.52
CA PHE A 73 -3.93 -2.35 0.56
C PHE A 73 -4.54 -1.93 1.90
N SER A 74 -4.42 -2.76 2.94
CA SER A 74 -4.94 -2.48 4.27
C SER A 74 -3.83 -2.15 5.25
N PHE A 75 -3.90 -0.99 5.88
CA PHE A 75 -2.98 -0.61 6.96
C PHE A 75 -3.22 -1.38 8.27
N ASN A 76 -4.28 -2.21 8.34
CA ASN A 76 -4.57 -3.12 9.46
C ASN A 76 -4.06 -4.55 9.21
N SER A 77 -3.45 -4.81 8.05
CA SER A 77 -2.94 -6.12 7.67
C SER A 77 -1.41 -6.14 7.64
N PRO A 78 -0.76 -7.19 8.19
CA PRO A 78 0.68 -7.35 8.15
C PRO A 78 1.29 -7.28 6.74
N GLN A 79 0.54 -7.72 5.72
CA GLN A 79 0.99 -7.70 4.34
C GLN A 79 0.93 -6.31 3.70
N GLY A 80 0.12 -5.39 4.25
CA GLY A 80 -0.11 -4.08 3.65
C GLY A 80 0.45 -2.91 4.44
N TRP A 81 0.61 -3.05 5.74
CA TRP A 81 1.05 -1.94 6.58
C TRP A 81 2.54 -1.58 6.40
N CYS A 82 2.91 -0.37 6.73
CA CYS A 82 4.30 0.03 6.84
C CYS A 82 4.99 -0.77 7.96
N PRO A 83 6.10 -1.47 7.70
CA PRO A 83 6.77 -2.30 8.71
C PRO A 83 7.28 -1.50 9.90
N THR A 84 7.65 -0.22 9.71
CA THR A 84 8.20 0.63 10.78
C THR A 84 7.13 1.08 11.78
N CYS A 85 5.96 1.53 11.31
CA CYS A 85 4.89 2.05 12.17
C CYS A 85 3.69 1.11 12.31
N ARG A 86 3.70 -0.04 11.64
CA ARG A 86 2.62 -1.05 11.64
C ARG A 86 1.23 -0.48 11.37
N GLY A 87 1.17 0.42 10.39
CA GLY A 87 -0.07 1.04 9.97
C GLY A 87 -0.53 2.24 10.81
N LEU A 88 0.23 2.65 11.82
CA LEU A 88 -0.11 3.83 12.65
C LEU A 88 0.15 5.15 11.93
N GLY A 89 1.11 5.19 11.00
CA GLY A 89 1.54 6.41 10.31
C GLY A 89 2.44 7.31 11.17
N LYS A 90 2.56 7.03 12.46
CA LYS A 90 3.33 7.79 13.44
C LYS A 90 4.11 6.84 14.36
N ILE A 91 5.19 7.32 14.95
CA ILE A 91 6.03 6.59 15.91
C ILE A 91 6.29 7.45 17.14
N LYS A 92 6.60 6.84 18.27
CA LYS A 92 6.96 7.59 19.49
C LYS A 92 8.32 8.26 19.32
N GLY A 93 8.47 9.53 19.73
CA GLY A 93 9.65 10.35 19.54
C GLY A 93 10.90 9.80 20.23
N GLU A 94 10.78 9.12 21.35
CA GLU A 94 11.89 8.46 22.04
C GLU A 94 12.63 7.44 21.17
N ARG A 95 11.98 6.90 20.12
CA ARG A 95 12.61 5.97 19.17
C ARG A 95 13.50 6.65 18.13
N LEU A 96 13.36 7.96 17.93
CA LEU A 96 14.15 8.70 16.93
C LEU A 96 15.46 9.23 17.50
N GLU A 97 15.50 9.60 18.79
CA GLU A 97 16.69 10.20 19.40
C GLU A 97 17.76 9.16 19.77
N ALA A 98 17.36 7.88 19.90
CA ALA A 98 18.26 6.85 20.43
C ALA A 98 19.11 6.13 19.37
N LYS A 99 18.83 6.23 18.04
CA LYS A 99 19.34 5.20 17.14
C LYS A 99 19.66 5.70 15.73
N GLY A 100 20.95 5.52 15.33
CA GLY A 100 21.39 5.62 13.95
C GLY A 100 20.74 4.55 13.06
N GLU A 101 20.82 4.72 11.75
CA GLU A 101 20.13 3.91 10.73
C GLU A 101 20.35 2.38 10.85
N GLU A 102 21.47 1.94 11.42
CA GLU A 102 21.79 0.52 11.63
C GLU A 102 21.01 -0.15 12.77
N GLU A 103 20.45 0.61 13.71
CA GLU A 103 19.68 0.08 14.83
C GLU A 103 18.17 -0.05 14.55
N LEU A 104 17.65 0.60 13.51
CA LEU A 104 16.24 0.45 13.09
C LEU A 104 15.93 -1.01 12.68
N ASP A 105 16.87 -1.68 12.02
CA ASP A 105 16.72 -3.09 11.62
C ASP A 105 16.71 -4.06 12.82
N ASN A 106 17.36 -3.68 13.92
CA ASN A 106 17.38 -4.51 15.14
C ASN A 106 16.09 -4.35 15.97
N ILE A 107 15.42 -3.19 15.93
CA ILE A 107 14.11 -2.99 16.61
C ILE A 107 13.03 -3.89 16.02
N ILE A 108 13.12 -4.21 14.72
CA ILE A 108 12.17 -5.10 14.04
C ILE A 108 12.31 -6.55 14.52
N LYS A 109 13.48 -6.95 14.99
CA LYS A 109 13.78 -8.31 15.46
C LYS A 109 13.45 -8.55 16.94
N ASP A 110 13.32 -7.50 17.75
CA ASP A 110 13.14 -7.61 19.22
C ASP A 110 11.67 -7.82 19.67
N ASP A 111 10.78 -8.18 18.75
CA ASP A 111 9.35 -8.21 18.99
C ASP A 111 8.79 -9.47 19.66
N GLU A 112 9.63 -10.42 20.02
CA GLU A 112 9.20 -11.54 20.87
C GLU A 112 8.85 -11.09 22.30
N ASN A 113 9.21 -9.85 22.68
CA ASN A 113 9.10 -9.36 24.06
C ASN A 113 8.03 -8.26 24.30
N TRP A 114 7.19 -7.93 23.29
CA TRP A 114 6.14 -6.92 23.47
C TRP A 114 5.10 -7.31 24.52
N TYR A 115 4.78 -8.61 24.60
CA TYR A 115 3.81 -9.14 25.55
C TYR A 115 4.33 -9.07 26.99
N THR A 116 5.61 -9.35 27.20
CA THR A 116 6.25 -9.22 28.51
C THR A 116 6.31 -7.77 28.96
N ARG A 117 6.65 -6.82 28.06
CA ARG A 117 6.63 -5.38 28.36
C ARG A 117 5.22 -4.86 28.63
N MET A 118 4.21 -5.38 27.93
CA MET A 118 2.82 -5.03 28.19
C MET A 118 2.38 -5.52 29.57
N LEU A 119 2.78 -6.73 29.97
CA LEU A 119 2.50 -7.26 31.30
C LEU A 119 3.20 -6.47 32.40
N GLU A 120 4.46 -6.09 32.20
CA GLU A 120 5.21 -5.24 33.13
C GLU A 120 4.55 -3.86 33.28
N TYR A 121 4.09 -3.25 32.19
CA TYR A 121 3.39 -1.96 32.22
C TYR A 121 2.03 -2.04 32.94
N VAL A 122 1.29 -3.12 32.77
CA VAL A 122 -0.01 -3.34 33.44
C VAL A 122 0.17 -3.60 34.96
N GLN A 123 1.31 -4.19 35.35
CA GLN A 123 1.62 -4.51 36.75
C GLN A 123 2.24 -3.34 37.53
N GLN A 124 2.64 -2.24 36.86
CA GLN A 124 3.13 -1.04 37.53
C GLN A 124 2.00 -0.35 38.31
N PRO A 125 2.24 0.09 39.55
CA PRO A 125 1.30 0.91 40.31
C PRO A 125 0.92 2.17 39.54
N GLU A 126 -0.34 2.61 39.61
CA GLU A 126 -0.83 3.78 38.89
C GLU A 126 -0.06 5.07 39.21
N ASP A 127 0.50 5.16 40.42
CA ASP A 127 1.27 6.31 40.94
C ASP A 127 2.69 6.39 40.31
N GLU A 128 3.21 5.33 39.72
CA GLU A 128 4.53 5.30 39.04
C GLU A 128 4.42 5.45 37.51
N LYS A 129 3.21 5.49 36.99
CA LYS A 129 3.00 5.82 35.57
C LYS A 129 3.19 7.33 35.39
N GLU A 130 4.46 7.78 35.38
CA GLU A 130 4.76 9.13 34.92
C GLU A 130 4.05 9.34 33.58
N GLU A 131 3.14 10.33 33.51
CA GLU A 131 2.60 10.87 32.27
C GLU A 131 3.75 11.55 31.51
N LYS A 132 4.66 10.74 30.95
CA LYS A 132 5.59 11.25 29.94
C LYS A 132 4.72 11.66 28.77
N GLU A 133 4.70 12.95 28.48
CA GLU A 133 4.08 13.46 27.25
C GLU A 133 4.65 12.67 26.07
N GLU A 134 3.88 11.71 25.57
CA GLU A 134 4.26 10.87 24.45
C GLU A 134 4.30 11.74 23.20
N THR A 135 5.45 12.25 22.85
CA THR A 135 5.65 12.97 21.59
C THR A 135 5.57 11.99 20.43
N TRP A 136 4.51 12.13 19.64
CA TRP A 136 4.32 11.33 18.42
C TRP A 136 4.89 12.09 17.23
N CYS A 137 5.78 11.44 16.47
CA CYS A 137 6.36 11.96 15.24
C CYS A 137 5.81 11.20 14.04
N GLU A 138 5.76 11.82 12.90
CA GLU A 138 5.40 11.18 11.64
C GLU A 138 6.41 10.07 11.30
N CYS A 139 5.94 8.92 10.84
CA CYS A 139 6.79 7.80 10.51
C CYS A 139 7.71 8.15 9.33
N PRO A 140 9.05 8.11 9.48
CA PRO A 140 9.99 8.49 8.43
C PRO A 140 9.94 7.57 7.21
N SER A 141 9.59 6.28 7.39
CA SER A 141 9.56 5.31 6.31
C SER A 141 8.36 5.45 5.39
N CYS A 142 7.18 5.75 5.91
CA CYS A 142 5.95 5.87 5.12
C CYS A 142 5.41 7.30 5.05
N GLN A 143 6.01 8.26 5.73
CA GLN A 143 5.59 9.66 5.74
C GLN A 143 4.07 9.79 5.98
N GLY A 144 3.60 9.19 7.08
CA GLY A 144 2.19 9.20 7.46
C GLY A 144 1.24 8.31 6.62
N GLN A 145 1.70 7.73 5.52
CA GLN A 145 0.84 6.99 4.58
C GLN A 145 0.38 5.61 5.08
N ARG A 146 0.94 5.11 6.19
CA ARG A 146 0.56 3.88 6.90
C ARG A 146 0.83 2.57 6.17
N LEU A 147 1.05 2.60 4.85
CA LEU A 147 1.18 1.43 3.97
C LEU A 147 2.64 1.15 3.62
N SER A 148 2.91 -0.09 3.22
CA SER A 148 4.21 -0.52 2.71
C SER A 148 4.52 0.14 1.37
N ARG A 149 5.81 0.23 1.02
CA ARG A 149 6.25 0.75 -0.29
C ARG A 149 5.68 -0.07 -1.45
N GLU A 150 5.52 -1.38 -1.25
CA GLU A 150 4.93 -2.28 -2.23
C GLU A 150 3.48 -1.90 -2.52
N ALA A 151 2.65 -1.73 -1.48
CA ALA A 151 1.27 -1.31 -1.62
C ALA A 151 1.14 0.06 -2.31
N LEU A 152 2.03 1.00 -2.01
CA LEU A 152 2.06 2.34 -2.60
C LEU A 152 2.55 2.37 -4.05
N SER A 153 3.19 1.30 -4.52
CA SER A 153 3.63 1.18 -5.92
C SER A 153 2.48 0.94 -6.89
N PHE A 154 1.35 0.43 -6.42
CA PHE A 154 0.17 0.22 -7.25
C PHE A 154 -0.57 1.54 -7.47
N ARG A 155 -0.78 1.88 -8.75
CA ARG A 155 -1.41 3.14 -9.15
C ARG A 155 -2.57 2.91 -10.09
N ILE A 156 -3.61 3.71 -9.94
CA ILE A 156 -4.75 3.79 -10.86
C ILE A 156 -4.81 5.23 -11.36
N ALA A 157 -4.64 5.43 -12.67
CA ALA A 157 -4.56 6.76 -13.28
C ALA A 157 -3.64 7.72 -12.50
N ASP A 158 -2.40 7.25 -12.28
CA ASP A 158 -1.28 7.97 -11.64
C ASP A 158 -1.42 8.25 -10.14
N LYS A 159 -2.49 7.79 -9.48
CA LYS A 159 -2.68 7.92 -8.03
C LYS A 159 -2.62 6.57 -7.33
N ASN A 160 -1.93 6.52 -6.18
CA ASN A 160 -1.95 5.38 -5.28
C ASN A 160 -3.08 5.49 -4.24
N ILE A 161 -3.30 4.42 -3.47
CA ILE A 161 -4.39 4.37 -2.49
C ILE A 161 -4.22 5.40 -1.35
N ALA A 162 -3.00 5.72 -0.93
CA ALA A 162 -2.76 6.71 0.12
C ALA A 162 -3.06 8.13 -0.38
N GLU A 163 -2.63 8.46 -1.60
CA GLU A 163 -2.96 9.75 -2.25
C GLU A 163 -4.47 9.93 -2.41
N LEU A 164 -5.19 8.87 -2.79
CA LEU A 164 -6.66 8.90 -2.90
C LEU A 164 -7.33 9.05 -1.53
N SER A 165 -6.82 8.35 -0.51
CA SER A 165 -7.36 8.43 0.85
C SER A 165 -7.11 9.77 1.52
N ALA A 166 -6.08 10.51 1.10
CA ALA A 166 -5.76 11.84 1.60
C ALA A 166 -6.60 12.96 0.96
N MET A 167 -7.29 12.69 -0.15
CA MET A 167 -8.18 13.66 -0.79
C MET A 167 -9.42 13.91 0.06
N ASP A 168 -9.94 15.12 0.00
CA ASP A 168 -11.26 15.43 0.54
C ASP A 168 -12.36 14.60 -0.14
N ILE A 169 -13.41 14.27 0.58
CA ILE A 169 -14.50 13.42 0.08
C ILE A 169 -15.11 13.99 -1.21
N THR A 170 -15.20 15.32 -1.32
CA THR A 170 -15.69 15.98 -2.54
C THR A 170 -14.79 15.70 -3.74
N ASP A 171 -13.49 15.88 -3.58
CA ASP A 171 -12.48 15.69 -4.62
C ASP A 171 -12.33 14.21 -5.00
N LEU A 172 -12.35 13.33 -4.00
CA LEU A 172 -12.31 11.89 -4.21
C LEU A 172 -13.53 11.43 -5.05
N ARG A 173 -14.73 11.94 -4.73
CA ARG A 173 -15.95 11.64 -5.50
C ARG A 173 -15.82 12.15 -6.93
N ALA A 174 -15.36 13.37 -7.14
CA ALA A 174 -15.16 13.95 -8.48
C ALA A 174 -14.13 13.14 -9.28
N TRP A 175 -13.04 12.73 -8.65
CA TRP A 175 -12.02 11.87 -9.28
C TRP A 175 -12.61 10.52 -9.71
N LEU A 176 -13.38 9.85 -8.83
CA LEU A 176 -14.04 8.57 -9.11
C LEU A 176 -15.05 8.67 -10.27
N MET A 177 -15.75 9.79 -10.40
CA MET A 177 -16.66 10.02 -11.53
C MET A 177 -15.94 10.14 -12.86
N ASN A 178 -14.72 10.63 -12.85
CA ASN A 178 -13.90 10.83 -14.06
C ASN A 178 -13.02 9.62 -14.43
N ILE A 179 -12.76 8.69 -13.49
CA ILE A 179 -11.84 7.57 -13.72
C ILE A 179 -12.26 6.61 -14.84
N PRO A 180 -13.59 6.32 -15.08
CA PRO A 180 -13.99 5.41 -16.15
C PRO A 180 -13.52 5.83 -17.54
N ALA A 181 -13.30 7.12 -17.77
CA ALA A 181 -12.78 7.64 -19.05
C ALA A 181 -11.30 7.28 -19.28
N LYS A 182 -10.54 6.99 -18.20
CA LYS A 182 -9.11 6.66 -18.25
C LYS A 182 -8.85 5.15 -18.24
N LEU A 183 -9.88 4.33 -18.05
CA LEU A 183 -9.77 2.88 -17.98
C LEU A 183 -10.03 2.23 -19.34
N SER A 184 -9.34 1.12 -19.61
CA SER A 184 -9.66 0.24 -20.74
C SER A 184 -11.05 -0.39 -20.58
N ASN A 185 -11.64 -0.88 -21.67
CA ASN A 185 -12.98 -1.49 -21.64
C ASN A 185 -13.08 -2.66 -20.63
N LYS A 186 -12.04 -3.50 -20.53
CA LYS A 186 -11.98 -4.61 -19.58
C LYS A 186 -11.92 -4.11 -18.12
N GLN A 187 -11.05 -3.13 -17.86
CA GLN A 187 -10.93 -2.53 -16.53
C GLN A 187 -12.21 -1.80 -16.12
N ARG A 188 -12.86 -1.10 -17.06
CA ARG A 188 -14.12 -0.41 -16.81
C ARG A 188 -15.22 -1.36 -16.40
N ALA A 189 -15.39 -2.47 -17.10
CA ALA A 189 -16.39 -3.49 -16.77
C ALA A 189 -16.24 -4.03 -15.34
N ILE A 190 -15.01 -4.17 -14.86
CA ILE A 190 -14.71 -4.62 -13.49
C ILE A 190 -14.93 -3.49 -12.48
N ALA A 191 -14.49 -2.28 -12.80
CA ALA A 191 -14.46 -1.15 -11.87
C ALA A 191 -15.83 -0.47 -11.70
N GLU A 192 -16.70 -0.47 -12.72
CA GLU A 192 -17.97 0.27 -12.72
C GLU A 192 -18.88 -0.07 -11.53
N PRO A 193 -19.17 -1.34 -11.19
CA PRO A 193 -20.00 -1.66 -10.03
C PRO A 193 -19.36 -1.21 -8.71
N ILE A 194 -18.02 -1.30 -8.60
CA ILE A 194 -17.26 -0.89 -7.41
C ILE A 194 -17.33 0.64 -7.25
N ILE A 195 -17.05 1.38 -8.32
CA ILE A 195 -17.07 2.85 -8.34
C ILE A 195 -18.46 3.35 -7.97
N LYS A 196 -19.51 2.74 -8.51
CA LYS A 196 -20.90 3.13 -8.22
C LYS A 196 -21.22 2.99 -6.72
N GLU A 197 -20.78 1.90 -6.10
CA GLU A 197 -20.99 1.67 -4.66
C GLU A 197 -20.20 2.68 -3.81
N ILE A 198 -18.93 2.94 -4.17
CA ILE A 198 -18.11 3.93 -3.45
C ILE A 198 -18.72 5.33 -3.58
N ILE A 199 -19.12 5.76 -4.79
CA ILE A 199 -19.77 7.06 -5.02
C ILE A 199 -21.04 7.18 -4.19
N SER A 200 -21.84 6.12 -4.08
CA SER A 200 -23.05 6.10 -3.25
C SER A 200 -22.71 6.35 -1.78
N ARG A 201 -21.71 5.68 -1.24
CA ARG A 201 -21.27 5.84 0.16
C ARG A 201 -20.69 7.22 0.44
N LEU A 202 -19.85 7.73 -0.47
CA LEU A 202 -19.37 9.12 -0.38
C LEU A 202 -20.51 10.13 -0.44
N GLY A 203 -21.55 9.85 -1.23
CA GLY A 203 -22.76 10.65 -1.31
C GLY A 203 -23.46 10.80 0.06
N PHE A 204 -23.55 9.73 0.85
CA PHE A 204 -24.10 9.80 2.21
C PHE A 204 -23.24 10.67 3.13
N MET A 205 -21.90 10.58 3.03
CA MET A 205 -21.03 11.45 3.83
C MET A 205 -21.18 12.93 3.46
N LEU A 206 -21.34 13.22 2.17
CA LEU A 206 -21.64 14.59 1.69
C LEU A 206 -22.98 15.11 2.20
N SER A 207 -24.02 14.24 2.22
CA SER A 207 -25.37 14.64 2.67
C SER A 207 -25.43 15.01 4.15
N VAL A 208 -24.51 14.47 4.97
CA VAL A 208 -24.38 14.82 6.40
C VAL A 208 -23.36 15.94 6.65
N GLY A 209 -22.87 16.61 5.59
CA GLY A 209 -21.99 17.78 5.68
C GLY A 209 -20.53 17.47 5.99
N LEU A 210 -20.04 16.27 5.64
CA LEU A 210 -18.65 15.85 5.86
C LEU A 210 -17.78 15.96 4.58
N SER A 211 -17.98 17.00 3.80
CA SER A 211 -17.31 17.21 2.51
C SER A 211 -15.80 17.39 2.62
N TYR A 212 -15.34 17.99 3.69
CA TYR A 212 -13.94 18.37 3.98
C TYR A 212 -13.12 17.25 4.65
N LEU A 213 -13.74 16.16 5.04
CA LEU A 213 -13.00 15.04 5.63
C LEU A 213 -12.24 14.25 4.56
N SER A 214 -11.11 13.67 4.96
CA SER A 214 -10.38 12.67 4.18
C SER A 214 -10.48 11.29 4.82
N LEU A 215 -10.36 10.23 4.01
CA LEU A 215 -10.40 8.85 4.51
C LEU A 215 -9.14 8.46 5.29
N SER A 216 -8.04 9.21 5.14
CA SER A 216 -6.80 9.02 5.88
C SER A 216 -6.85 9.56 7.30
N ARG A 217 -7.85 10.39 7.63
CA ARG A 217 -7.96 11.03 8.94
C ARG A 217 -8.20 10.00 10.04
N SER A 218 -7.42 10.10 11.11
CA SER A 218 -7.54 9.21 12.27
C SER A 218 -8.86 9.47 13.02
N SER A 219 -9.50 8.41 13.52
CA SER A 219 -10.72 8.50 14.32
C SER A 219 -10.53 9.31 15.59
N ASP A 220 -9.32 9.29 16.18
CA ASP A 220 -8.99 10.01 17.42
C ASP A 220 -9.00 11.54 17.20
N SER A 221 -8.79 11.98 15.96
CA SER A 221 -8.78 13.40 15.59
C SER A 221 -10.17 13.96 15.27
N LEU A 222 -11.19 13.11 15.23
CA LEU A 222 -12.55 13.52 14.91
C LEU A 222 -13.25 14.14 16.13
N SER A 223 -13.96 15.22 15.92
CA SER A 223 -14.84 15.79 16.94
C SER A 223 -16.03 14.88 17.20
N GLY A 224 -16.66 15.04 18.37
CA GLY A 224 -17.86 14.26 18.71
C GLY A 224 -18.96 14.37 17.67
N GLY A 225 -19.20 15.57 17.14
CA GLY A 225 -20.19 15.81 16.08
C GLY A 225 -19.82 15.18 14.74
N GLU A 226 -18.54 15.12 14.39
CA GLU A 226 -18.08 14.43 13.18
C GLU A 226 -18.31 12.91 13.31
N ASN A 227 -17.95 12.34 14.46
CA ASN A 227 -18.19 10.93 14.75
C ASN A 227 -19.69 10.56 14.68
N GLN A 228 -20.55 11.38 15.25
CA GLN A 228 -22.00 11.19 15.19
C GLN A 228 -22.51 11.22 13.75
N ARG A 229 -22.06 12.18 12.95
CA ARG A 229 -22.44 12.29 11.52
C ARG A 229 -21.93 11.12 10.69
N ILE A 230 -20.71 10.61 10.96
CA ILE A 230 -20.19 9.40 10.30
C ILE A 230 -21.07 8.18 10.64
N ARG A 231 -21.44 8.01 11.90
CA ARG A 231 -22.34 6.92 12.31
C ARG A 231 -23.70 7.04 11.61
N LEU A 232 -24.26 8.24 11.56
CA LEU A 232 -25.50 8.50 10.84
C LEU A 232 -25.40 8.16 9.36
N ALA A 233 -24.34 8.62 8.68
CA ALA A 233 -24.09 8.30 7.28
C ALA A 233 -23.98 6.79 7.04
N THR A 234 -23.34 6.06 7.96
CA THR A 234 -23.21 4.60 7.88
C THR A 234 -24.54 3.89 8.01
N GLN A 235 -25.39 4.34 8.94
CA GLN A 235 -26.73 3.77 9.17
C GLN A 235 -27.66 4.02 7.99
N VAL A 236 -27.73 5.26 7.51
CA VAL A 236 -28.53 5.62 6.33
C VAL A 236 -28.01 4.92 5.08
N GLY A 237 -26.69 4.82 4.96
CA GLY A 237 -26.03 4.14 3.83
C GLY A 237 -26.22 2.63 3.78
N SER A 238 -26.65 2.00 4.88
CA SER A 238 -26.86 0.54 4.94
C SER A 238 -28.02 0.05 4.08
N LYS A 239 -28.89 0.97 3.61
CA LYS A 239 -30.10 0.65 2.80
C LYS A 239 -31.00 -0.41 3.44
N LEU A 240 -30.96 -0.53 4.77
CA LEU A 240 -31.84 -1.45 5.49
C LEU A 240 -33.28 -0.98 5.36
N VAL A 241 -34.17 -1.86 4.92
CA VAL A 241 -35.60 -1.64 4.81
C VAL A 241 -36.28 -2.08 6.10
N ASN A 242 -37.34 -1.38 6.51
CA ASN A 242 -38.11 -1.69 7.73
C ASN A 242 -37.33 -1.52 9.05
N VAL A 243 -36.42 -0.56 9.12
CA VAL A 243 -35.70 -0.18 10.34
C VAL A 243 -36.16 1.18 10.81
N LEU A 244 -36.49 1.30 12.08
CA LEU A 244 -36.78 2.57 12.74
C LEU A 244 -35.48 3.12 13.36
N TYR A 245 -35.06 4.30 12.93
CA TYR A 245 -33.94 5.03 13.52
C TYR A 245 -34.49 5.99 14.58
N ILE A 246 -34.06 5.82 15.81
CA ILE A 246 -34.34 6.74 16.90
C ILE A 246 -33.06 7.56 17.11
N LEU A 247 -33.17 8.86 16.90
CA LEU A 247 -32.09 9.83 17.10
C LEU A 247 -32.39 10.61 18.37
N ASP A 248 -31.44 10.65 19.27
CA ASP A 248 -31.46 11.44 20.47
C ASP A 248 -30.55 12.65 20.27
N GLU A 249 -31.05 13.84 20.50
CA GLU A 249 -30.35 15.13 20.26
C GLU A 249 -29.71 15.23 18.85
N PRO A 250 -30.50 15.27 17.77
CA PRO A 250 -30.00 15.27 16.42
C PRO A 250 -29.29 16.60 16.01
#